data_b732a9de5e4b430a794e5d8e3607f264
#
_entry.id   b732a9de5e4b430a794e5d8e3607f264
#
_cell.length_a   1.000
_cell.length_b   1.000
_cell.length_c   1.000
_cell.angle_alpha   90.00
_cell.angle_beta   90.00
_cell.angle_gamma   90.00
#
_symmetry.space_group_name_H-M   'P 1'
#
loop_
_entity.id
_entity.type
_entity.pdbx_description
1 polymer ?
#
loop_
_entity_poly.entity_id
_entity_poly.type
_entity_poly.pdbx_seq_one_letter_code
_entity_poly.pdbx_strand_id
1 'polypeptide(L)'
;MRNMGRMPPTVFLVGPDGPLMFMPESLPDDGAKDDFATNARLMCIAHAATSVVMALEAWAKFATPGEKFDETEAPSEALDRREMIVLMGESHSGQKQKFLPIIRSGNGKFFGFGESEAPTMDEMKGRFAQLLPTKVPDAAMRELALTMLKVKGVGRATPGAIPRLHRNRR
;
A
#
# COMPACT_ATOMS: atom_id res chain seq x y z
N MET A 1 -11.90 -8.27 -14.41
CA MET A 1 -11.98 -6.97 -13.71
C MET A 1 -12.07 -5.87 -14.75
N ARG A 2 -13.14 -5.12 -14.79
CA ARG A 2 -13.18 -3.90 -15.58
C ARG A 2 -12.19 -2.93 -14.94
N ASN A 3 -11.27 -2.43 -15.75
CA ASN A 3 -10.28 -1.44 -15.34
C ASN A 3 -11.02 -0.15 -14.93
N MET A 4 -11.34 -0.01 -13.65
CA MET A 4 -12.05 1.16 -13.10
C MET A 4 -11.15 2.40 -13.03
N GLY A 5 -9.93 2.31 -13.55
CA GLY A 5 -9.00 3.43 -13.61
C GLY A 5 -8.44 3.86 -12.25
N ARG A 6 -8.71 3.10 -11.18
CA ARG A 6 -8.18 3.32 -9.84
C ARG A 6 -7.57 2.04 -9.28
N MET A 7 -6.46 2.19 -8.57
CA MET A 7 -5.82 1.09 -7.86
C MET A 7 -6.29 1.10 -6.40
N PRO A 8 -6.95 0.03 -5.92
CA PRO A 8 -7.29 -0.06 -4.52
C PRO A 8 -6.01 -0.17 -3.68
N PRO A 9 -5.99 0.37 -2.46
CA PRO A 9 -4.92 0.14 -1.53
C PRO A 9 -4.65 -1.36 -1.39
N THR A 10 -3.41 -1.77 -1.58
CA THR A 10 -3.04 -3.18 -1.63
C THR A 10 -1.78 -3.42 -0.82
N VAL A 11 -1.82 -4.40 0.05
CA VAL A 11 -0.65 -4.88 0.80
C VAL A 11 -0.19 -6.20 0.21
N PHE A 12 1.09 -6.27 -0.14
CA PHE A 12 1.79 -7.49 -0.49
C PHE A 12 2.78 -7.79 0.64
N LEU A 13 2.71 -8.97 1.21
CA LEU A 13 3.67 -9.40 2.22
C LEU A 13 4.28 -10.73 1.84
N VAL A 14 5.51 -10.96 2.27
CA VAL A 14 6.23 -12.22 2.08
C VAL A 14 6.61 -12.77 3.44
N GLY A 15 6.15 -13.95 3.73
CA GLY A 15 6.49 -14.72 4.92
C GLY A 15 7.06 -16.10 4.56
N PRO A 16 7.31 -16.97 5.57
CA PRO A 16 7.82 -18.32 5.36
C PRO A 16 6.94 -19.18 4.43
N ASP A 17 5.62 -18.94 4.46
CA ASP A 17 4.64 -19.70 3.68
C ASP A 17 4.43 -19.09 2.27
N GLY A 18 5.26 -18.13 1.87
CA GLY A 18 5.22 -17.47 0.57
C GLY A 18 4.51 -16.12 0.58
N PRO A 19 4.25 -15.55 -0.62
CA PRO A 19 3.63 -14.24 -0.76
C PRO A 19 2.12 -14.29 -0.51
N LEU A 20 1.62 -13.25 0.16
CA LEU A 20 0.21 -13.00 0.39
C LEU A 20 -0.15 -11.60 -0.08
N MET A 21 -1.38 -11.44 -0.54
CA MET A 21 -1.94 -10.15 -0.94
C MET A 21 -3.21 -9.89 -0.12
N PHE A 22 -3.31 -8.67 0.39
CA PHE A 22 -4.46 -8.21 1.17
C PHE A 22 -4.95 -6.88 0.63
N MET A 23 -6.25 -6.78 0.36
CA MET A 23 -6.92 -5.56 -0.11
C MET A 23 -8.17 -5.33 0.73
N PRO A 24 -8.50 -4.08 1.09
CA PRO A 24 -9.77 -3.76 1.72
C PRO A 24 -10.90 -3.78 0.67
N GLU A 25 -12.13 -3.96 1.12
CA GLU A 25 -13.30 -3.78 0.25
C GLU A 25 -13.46 -2.31 -0.15
N SER A 26 -13.27 -1.40 0.80
CA SER A 26 -13.28 0.05 0.59
C SER A 26 -12.59 0.76 1.76
N LEU A 27 -12.20 2.02 1.56
CA LEU A 27 -11.65 2.92 2.59
C LEU A 27 -12.40 4.26 2.56
N PRO A 28 -13.67 4.28 2.99
CA PRO A 28 -14.52 5.47 2.85
C PRO A 28 -14.10 6.63 3.75
N ASP A 29 -13.50 6.34 4.89
CA ASP A 29 -13.15 7.31 5.92
C ASP A 29 -11.83 6.97 6.62
N ASP A 30 -11.42 7.80 7.57
CA ASP A 30 -10.17 7.61 8.31
C ASP A 30 -10.21 6.42 9.25
N GLY A 31 -11.37 6.09 9.82
CA GLY A 31 -11.54 4.90 10.65
C GLY A 31 -11.27 3.62 9.85
N ALA A 32 -11.84 3.51 8.65
CA ALA A 32 -11.60 2.40 7.74
C ALA A 32 -10.12 2.28 7.32
N LYS A 33 -9.44 3.43 7.12
CA LYS A 33 -8.01 3.45 6.83
C LYS A 33 -7.17 2.98 8.02
N ASP A 34 -7.54 3.37 9.26
CA ASP A 34 -6.86 2.94 10.48
C ASP A 34 -7.06 1.45 10.74
N ASP A 35 -8.27 0.95 10.53
CA ASP A 35 -8.58 -0.48 10.58
C ASP A 35 -7.78 -1.27 9.54
N PHE A 36 -7.68 -0.78 8.33
CA PHE A 36 -6.88 -1.42 7.28
C PHE A 36 -5.39 -1.48 7.65
N ALA A 37 -4.82 -0.37 8.15
CA ALA A 37 -3.44 -0.34 8.60
C ALA A 37 -3.19 -1.31 9.77
N THR A 38 -4.15 -1.38 10.72
CA THR A 38 -4.10 -2.33 11.83
C THR A 38 -4.15 -3.77 11.34
N ASN A 39 -5.06 -4.08 10.42
CA ASN A 39 -5.18 -5.42 9.83
C ASN A 39 -3.91 -5.80 9.04
N ALA A 40 -3.30 -4.86 8.32
CA ALA A 40 -2.03 -5.08 7.63
C ALA A 40 -0.90 -5.44 8.61
N ARG A 41 -0.78 -4.74 9.74
CA ARG A 41 0.18 -5.08 10.82
C ARG A 41 -0.08 -6.45 11.41
N LEU A 42 -1.34 -6.76 11.72
CA LEU A 42 -1.73 -8.08 12.22
C LEU A 42 -1.41 -9.19 11.21
N MET A 43 -1.61 -8.95 9.91
CA MET A 43 -1.24 -9.89 8.85
C MET A 43 0.28 -10.12 8.81
N CYS A 44 1.08 -9.05 8.93
CA CYS A 44 2.53 -9.18 8.99
C CYS A 44 2.98 -10.01 10.20
N ILE A 45 2.36 -9.82 11.37
CA ILE A 45 2.66 -10.62 12.57
C ILE A 45 2.20 -12.07 12.39
N ALA A 46 0.97 -12.30 11.97
CA ALA A 46 0.37 -13.62 11.83
C ALA A 46 1.14 -14.54 10.88
N HIS A 47 1.67 -13.95 9.81
CA HIS A 47 2.41 -14.67 8.78
C HIS A 47 3.93 -14.54 8.90
N ALA A 48 4.45 -14.00 10.02
CA ALA A 48 5.87 -13.75 10.24
C ALA A 48 6.54 -13.11 9.00
N ALA A 49 5.93 -12.05 8.50
CA ALA A 49 6.39 -11.40 7.28
C ALA A 49 7.81 -10.87 7.44
N THR A 50 8.66 -11.12 6.46
CA THR A 50 10.04 -10.61 6.38
C THR A 50 10.15 -9.36 5.52
N SER A 51 9.14 -9.14 4.66
CA SER A 51 8.99 -7.92 3.87
C SER A 51 7.52 -7.65 3.58
N VAL A 52 7.20 -6.37 3.40
CA VAL A 52 5.87 -5.92 3.03
C VAL A 52 5.98 -4.74 2.07
N VAL A 53 5.08 -4.68 1.11
CA VAL A 53 4.91 -3.52 0.22
C VAL A 53 3.46 -3.09 0.29
N MET A 54 3.24 -1.84 0.69
CA MET A 54 1.97 -1.17 0.56
C MET A 54 1.95 -0.37 -0.75
N ALA A 55 0.94 -0.58 -1.56
CA ALA A 55 0.71 0.17 -2.79
C ALA A 55 -0.63 0.87 -2.70
N LEU A 56 -0.67 2.16 -2.96
CA LEU A 56 -1.91 2.95 -2.95
C LEU A 56 -1.87 4.08 -3.98
N GLU A 57 -3.04 4.43 -4.49
CA GLU A 57 -3.24 5.62 -5.30
C GLU A 57 -3.48 6.81 -4.37
N ALA A 58 -2.74 7.89 -4.58
CA ALA A 58 -2.84 9.10 -3.76
C ALA A 58 -2.58 10.36 -4.60
N TRP A 59 -3.11 11.48 -4.13
CA TRP A 59 -2.66 12.79 -4.56
C TRP A 59 -1.38 13.14 -3.84
N ALA A 60 -0.39 13.62 -4.57
CA ALA A 60 0.87 14.09 -4.00
C ALA A 60 1.15 15.52 -4.45
N LYS A 61 1.76 16.28 -3.55
CA LYS A 61 2.32 17.60 -3.79
C LYS A 61 3.82 17.52 -3.49
N PHE A 62 4.63 18.07 -4.36
CA PHE A 62 6.06 18.10 -4.18
C PHE A 62 6.51 19.55 -4.02
N ALA A 63 7.29 19.83 -2.99
CA ALA A 63 7.89 21.14 -2.83
C ALA A 63 8.91 21.38 -3.95
N THR A 64 8.85 22.54 -4.58
CA THR A 64 9.91 23.01 -5.46
C THR A 64 11.12 23.41 -4.60
N PRO A 65 12.36 23.10 -5.01
CA PRO A 65 13.53 23.53 -4.26
C PRO A 65 13.52 25.04 -3.98
N GLY A 66 13.54 25.42 -2.71
CA GLY A 66 13.49 26.80 -2.26
C GLY A 66 12.09 27.36 -1.95
N GLU A 67 11.02 26.64 -2.25
CA GLU A 67 9.68 27.02 -1.81
C GLU A 67 9.35 26.44 -0.44
N LYS A 68 8.61 27.22 0.36
CA LYS A 68 8.06 26.72 1.63
C LYS A 68 6.88 25.79 1.30
N PHE A 69 6.96 24.58 1.79
CA PHE A 69 5.84 23.62 1.69
C PHE A 69 4.71 24.09 2.64
N ASP A 70 3.53 24.31 2.09
CA ASP A 70 2.35 24.55 2.91
C ASP A 70 1.78 23.21 3.39
N GLU A 71 2.06 22.88 4.64
CA GLU A 71 1.60 21.64 5.30
C GLU A 71 0.11 21.69 5.67
N THR A 72 -0.53 22.88 5.61
CA THR A 72 -1.94 23.04 5.98
C THR A 72 -2.88 22.70 4.82
N GLU A 73 -2.40 22.80 3.57
CA GLU A 73 -3.17 22.47 2.38
C GLU A 73 -3.12 20.95 2.13
N ALA A 74 -4.29 20.30 2.14
CA ALA A 74 -4.36 18.88 1.81
C ALA A 74 -3.88 18.63 0.35
N PRO A 75 -3.05 17.61 0.08
CA PRO A 75 -2.59 17.34 -1.28
C PRO A 75 -3.72 17.14 -2.30
N SER A 76 -4.90 16.69 -1.86
CA SER A 76 -6.09 16.53 -2.71
C SER A 76 -6.73 17.85 -3.14
N GLU A 77 -6.41 18.97 -2.48
CA GLU A 77 -6.95 20.31 -2.72
C GLU A 77 -5.96 21.19 -3.47
N ALA A 78 -4.68 20.85 -3.47
CA ALA A 78 -3.63 21.63 -4.12
C ALA A 78 -3.82 21.71 -5.63
N LEU A 79 -3.55 22.89 -6.22
CA LEU A 79 -3.68 23.12 -7.66
C LEU A 79 -2.61 22.37 -8.47
N ASP A 80 -1.43 22.17 -7.89
CA ASP A 80 -0.28 21.49 -8.47
C ASP A 80 -0.21 20.00 -8.11
N ARG A 81 -1.32 19.47 -7.56
CA ARG A 81 -1.43 18.05 -7.19
C ARG A 81 -1.19 17.13 -8.37
N ARG A 82 -0.52 16.03 -8.11
CA ARG A 82 -0.29 14.95 -9.06
C ARG A 82 -0.88 13.64 -8.56
N GLU A 83 -1.51 12.91 -9.46
CA GLU A 83 -2.03 11.58 -9.18
C GLU A 83 -0.89 10.57 -9.26
N MET A 84 -0.65 9.83 -8.19
CA MET A 84 0.51 8.97 -8.05
C MET A 84 0.11 7.60 -7.51
N ILE A 85 0.84 6.56 -7.91
CA ILE A 85 0.96 5.36 -7.08
C ILE A 85 2.11 5.56 -6.11
N VAL A 86 1.80 5.43 -4.83
CA VAL A 86 2.80 5.43 -3.77
C VAL A 86 3.09 3.99 -3.39
N LEU A 87 4.35 3.59 -3.52
CA LEU A 87 4.85 2.29 -3.09
C LEU A 87 5.68 2.49 -1.82
N MET A 88 5.26 1.84 -0.74
CA MET A 88 5.95 1.86 0.55
C MET A 88 6.41 0.45 0.88
N GLY A 89 7.70 0.19 0.78
CA GLY A 89 8.33 -1.10 1.04
C GLY A 89 9.06 -1.10 2.38
N GLU A 90 8.85 -2.15 3.16
CA GLU A 90 9.55 -2.40 4.42
C GLU A 90 10.16 -3.79 4.44
N SER A 91 11.35 -3.89 5.00
CA SER A 91 12.03 -5.14 5.29
C SER A 91 12.88 -4.98 6.55
N HIS A 92 13.46 -6.06 7.05
CA HIS A 92 14.41 -5.95 8.18
C HIS A 92 15.69 -5.18 7.84
N SER A 93 15.98 -4.97 6.55
CA SER A 93 17.13 -4.15 6.09
C SER A 93 16.83 -2.67 5.93
N GLY A 94 15.56 -2.26 6.07
CA GLY A 94 15.16 -0.86 5.96
C GLY A 94 13.84 -0.65 5.23
N GLN A 95 13.55 0.61 4.99
CA GLN A 95 12.33 1.10 4.34
C GLN A 95 12.68 1.82 3.05
N LYS A 96 11.79 1.77 2.07
CA LYS A 96 11.90 2.55 0.82
C LYS A 96 10.53 3.01 0.36
N GLN A 97 10.46 4.24 -0.11
CA GLN A 97 9.26 4.80 -0.70
C GLN A 97 9.54 5.25 -2.14
N LYS A 98 8.61 4.94 -3.04
CA LYS A 98 8.69 5.34 -4.45
C LYS A 98 7.35 5.89 -4.91
N PHE A 99 7.40 6.93 -5.72
CA PHE A 99 6.25 7.59 -6.32
C PHE A 99 6.25 7.35 -7.83
N LEU A 100 5.15 6.86 -8.37
CA LEU A 100 4.96 6.63 -9.80
C LEU A 100 3.81 7.50 -10.30
N PRO A 101 4.07 8.53 -11.12
CA PRO A 101 3.01 9.34 -11.69
C PRO A 101 2.02 8.49 -12.51
N ILE A 102 0.73 8.73 -12.33
CA ILE A 102 -0.31 8.13 -13.16
C ILE A 102 -0.54 9.03 -14.36
N ILE A 103 -0.34 8.47 -15.56
CA ILE A 103 -0.63 9.15 -16.81
C ILE A 103 -2.02 8.74 -17.26
N ARG A 104 -2.88 9.74 -17.49
CA ARG A 104 -4.21 9.53 -18.06
C ARG A 104 -4.29 10.12 -19.46
N SER A 105 -5.04 9.47 -20.34
CA SER A 105 -5.39 10.01 -21.65
C SER A 105 -6.38 11.16 -21.52
N GLY A 106 -6.57 11.94 -22.58
CA GLY A 106 -7.47 13.11 -22.58
C GLY A 106 -8.94 12.82 -22.20
N ASN A 107 -9.36 11.54 -22.24
CA ASN A 107 -10.67 11.10 -21.77
C ASN A 107 -10.65 10.54 -20.34
N GLY A 108 -9.57 10.79 -19.56
CA GLY A 108 -9.42 10.38 -18.16
C GLY A 108 -9.08 8.90 -17.94
N LYS A 109 -8.94 8.10 -19.00
CA LYS A 109 -8.58 6.68 -18.84
C LYS A 109 -7.11 6.52 -18.51
N PHE A 110 -6.81 5.52 -17.68
CA PHE A 110 -5.43 5.13 -17.39
C PHE A 110 -4.69 4.78 -18.69
N PHE A 111 -3.56 5.40 -18.89
CA PHE A 111 -2.68 5.19 -20.04
C PHE A 111 -1.40 4.46 -19.65
N GLY A 112 -0.82 4.81 -18.50
CA GLY A 112 0.42 4.21 -18.02
C GLY A 112 0.95 4.90 -16.78
N PHE A 113 2.18 4.53 -16.41
CA PHE A 113 2.93 5.20 -15.35
C PHE A 113 4.04 6.04 -15.98
N GLY A 114 4.27 7.22 -15.41
CA GLY A 114 5.42 8.04 -15.71
C GLY A 114 6.67 7.57 -14.99
N GLU A 115 7.80 8.17 -15.36
CA GLU A 115 9.02 8.00 -14.60
C GLU A 115 8.90 8.68 -13.22
N SER A 116 9.52 8.08 -12.22
CA SER A 116 9.54 8.66 -10.87
C SER A 116 10.41 9.91 -10.86
N GLU A 117 9.79 11.07 -10.73
CA GLU A 117 10.49 12.36 -10.61
C GLU A 117 11.01 12.61 -9.19
N ALA A 118 10.41 11.95 -8.19
CA ALA A 118 10.83 12.09 -6.81
C ALA A 118 11.96 11.10 -6.48
N PRO A 119 12.94 11.50 -5.66
CA PRO A 119 13.96 10.58 -5.17
C PRO A 119 13.31 9.46 -4.37
N THR A 120 13.94 8.28 -4.36
CA THR A 120 13.56 7.21 -3.45
C THR A 120 13.85 7.68 -2.03
N MET A 121 12.85 7.64 -1.17
CA MET A 121 12.99 8.04 0.24
C MET A 121 13.21 6.79 1.09
N ASP A 122 14.15 6.88 2.01
CA ASP A 122 14.52 5.79 2.92
C ASP A 122 13.77 5.87 4.26
N GLU A 123 12.99 6.92 4.47
CA GLU A 123 12.17 7.10 5.67
C GLU A 123 10.70 7.26 5.28
N MET A 124 9.85 6.47 5.94
CA MET A 124 8.41 6.53 5.75
C MET A 124 7.73 6.94 7.05
N LYS A 125 6.82 7.92 6.94
CA LYS A 125 5.98 8.38 8.05
C LYS A 125 4.51 8.27 7.67
N GLY A 126 3.66 8.18 8.68
CA GLY A 126 2.23 8.19 8.51
C GLY A 126 1.55 6.85 8.80
N ARG A 127 0.25 6.79 8.52
CA ARG A 127 -0.67 5.70 8.88
C ARG A 127 -0.22 4.33 8.40
N PHE A 128 0.33 4.25 7.20
CA PHE A 128 0.75 3.01 6.54
C PHE A 128 2.25 2.72 6.65
N ALA A 129 2.95 3.43 7.50
CA ALA A 129 4.34 3.13 7.85
C ALA A 129 4.40 2.13 9.01
N GLN A 130 5.56 1.47 9.16
CA GLN A 130 5.82 0.53 10.26
C GLN A 130 4.79 -0.62 10.30
N LEU A 131 4.57 -1.24 9.14
CA LEU A 131 3.69 -2.40 9.02
C LEU A 131 4.37 -3.68 9.53
N LEU A 132 5.68 -3.79 9.36
CA LEU A 132 6.44 -4.92 9.90
C LEU A 132 6.67 -4.79 11.41
N PRO A 133 6.57 -5.88 12.16
CA PRO A 133 6.97 -5.90 13.56
C PRO A 133 8.50 -5.69 13.67
N THR A 134 8.92 -4.98 14.71
CA THR A 134 10.36 -4.72 14.97
C THR A 134 11.16 -5.98 15.31
N LYS A 135 10.48 -7.03 15.77
CA LYS A 135 11.07 -8.33 16.09
C LYS A 135 10.31 -9.43 15.38
N VAL A 136 11.01 -10.50 15.02
CA VAL A 136 10.36 -11.70 14.48
C VAL A 136 9.32 -12.22 15.46
N PRO A 137 8.05 -12.33 15.06
CA PRO A 137 6.97 -12.79 15.95
C PRO A 137 7.17 -14.25 16.34
N ASP A 138 7.04 -14.54 17.63
CA ASP A 138 6.98 -15.89 18.13
C ASP A 138 5.62 -16.57 17.83
N ALA A 139 5.50 -17.86 18.17
CA ALA A 139 4.31 -18.64 17.90
C ALA A 139 3.06 -18.07 18.60
N ALA A 140 3.21 -17.59 19.85
CA ALA A 140 2.09 -17.06 20.63
C ALA A 140 1.59 -15.73 20.04
N MET A 141 2.49 -14.84 19.64
CA MET A 141 2.14 -13.59 18.96
C MET A 141 1.43 -13.85 17.63
N ARG A 142 1.89 -14.83 16.85
CA ARG A 142 1.28 -15.20 15.57
C ARG A 142 -0.14 -15.74 15.77
N GLU A 143 -0.34 -16.60 16.76
CA GLU A 143 -1.66 -17.16 17.06
C GLU A 143 -2.63 -16.09 17.56
N LEU A 144 -2.18 -15.19 18.43
CA LEU A 144 -2.96 -14.04 18.88
C LEU A 144 -3.38 -13.16 17.69
N ALA A 145 -2.45 -12.81 16.80
CA ALA A 145 -2.75 -12.00 15.61
C ALA A 145 -3.77 -12.70 14.69
N LEU A 146 -3.64 -14.01 14.46
CA LEU A 146 -4.62 -14.80 13.71
C LEU A 146 -6.00 -14.76 14.34
N THR A 147 -6.07 -14.85 15.67
CA THR A 147 -7.33 -14.77 16.41
C THR A 147 -7.97 -13.39 16.27
N MET A 148 -7.19 -12.32 16.39
CA MET A 148 -7.67 -10.96 16.20
C MET A 148 -8.19 -10.72 14.78
N LEU A 149 -7.49 -11.21 13.76
CA LEU A 149 -7.94 -11.13 12.36
C LEU A 149 -9.27 -11.86 12.15
N LYS A 150 -9.45 -13.05 12.74
CA LYS A 150 -10.72 -13.79 12.68
C LYS A 150 -11.86 -12.99 13.32
N VAL A 151 -11.63 -12.41 14.50
CA VAL A 151 -12.64 -11.59 15.20
C VAL A 151 -13.02 -10.38 14.37
N LYS A 152 -12.06 -9.77 13.67
CA LYS A 152 -12.30 -8.63 12.73
C LYS A 152 -12.94 -9.06 11.40
N GLY A 153 -13.21 -10.35 11.18
CA GLY A 153 -13.77 -10.85 9.93
C GLY A 153 -12.79 -10.85 8.74
N VAL A 154 -11.49 -10.64 9.01
CA VAL A 154 -10.45 -10.72 7.99
C VAL A 154 -10.17 -12.19 7.72
N GLY A 155 -10.82 -12.75 6.69
CA GLY A 155 -10.63 -14.13 6.25
C GLY A 155 -9.23 -14.35 5.68
N ARG A 156 -8.77 -15.62 5.72
CA ARG A 156 -7.57 -16.05 5.00
C ARG A 156 -7.77 -15.74 3.52
N ALA A 157 -6.97 -14.85 2.95
CA ALA A 157 -6.84 -14.79 1.50
C ALA A 157 -6.37 -16.19 1.06
N THR A 158 -7.19 -16.86 0.24
CA THR A 158 -6.87 -18.21 -0.23
C THR A 158 -5.56 -18.14 -1.02
N PRO A 159 -4.49 -18.87 -0.65
CA PRO A 159 -3.29 -18.92 -1.45
C PRO A 159 -3.68 -19.43 -2.85
N GLY A 160 -3.42 -18.63 -3.88
CA GLY A 160 -3.70 -19.01 -5.27
C GLY A 160 -4.75 -18.18 -6.00
N ALA A 161 -5.47 -17.28 -5.35
CA ALA A 161 -6.38 -16.35 -6.02
C ALA A 161 -5.67 -15.11 -6.58
N ILE A 162 -4.48 -15.27 -7.16
CA ILE A 162 -3.94 -14.25 -8.07
C ILE A 162 -4.81 -14.34 -9.33
N PRO A 163 -5.59 -13.28 -9.68
CA PRO A 163 -6.33 -13.29 -10.93
C PRO A 163 -5.33 -13.54 -12.05
N ARG A 164 -5.45 -14.67 -12.75
CA ARG A 164 -4.65 -14.93 -13.94
C ARG A 164 -4.96 -13.81 -14.91
N LEU A 165 -4.00 -12.94 -15.16
CA LEU A 165 -4.05 -12.00 -16.26
C LEU A 165 -4.25 -12.82 -17.52
N HIS A 166 -5.46 -12.77 -18.08
CA HIS A 166 -5.74 -13.36 -19.37
C HIS A 166 -4.81 -12.66 -20.38
N ARG A 167 -3.78 -13.36 -20.77
CA ARG A 167 -2.91 -12.99 -21.88
C ARG A 167 -3.76 -13.14 -23.12
N ASN A 168 -4.34 -12.03 -23.61
CA ASN A 168 -4.93 -12.00 -24.94
C ASN A 168 -3.82 -12.36 -25.93
N ARG A 169 -3.85 -13.58 -26.44
CA ARG A 169 -3.11 -13.95 -27.66
C ARG A 169 -3.83 -13.26 -28.83
N ARG A 170 -3.18 -12.35 -29.45
CA ARG A 170 -3.30 -12.05 -30.87
C ARG A 170 -1.91 -12.16 -31.47
#